data_edea4d33628c152b869eb511ac0adfd1
#
_entry.id   edea4d33628c152b869eb511ac0adfd1
#
_cell.length_a   1.000
_cell.length_b   1.000
_cell.length_c   1.000
_cell.angle_alpha   90.00
_cell.angle_beta   90.00
_cell.angle_gamma   90.00
#
_symmetry.space_group_name_H-M   'P 1'
#
loop_
_entity.id
_entity.type
_entity.pdbx_description
1 polymer ?
#
loop_
_entity_poly.entity_id
_entity_poly.type
_entity_poly.pdbx_seq_one_letter_code
_entity_poly.pdbx_strand_id
1 'polypeptide(L)'
;MLCNNLDPEVAERPSDLVVYGGSGKAARNWEAFDIIQRELLALEGDETLLVQSGKAVGRLRTHPDAPRVLIANSNLVGRWANWTEFRRLEALGLTMYGQMTAGSWIYIGTQGILQGTYETFAAARRAFEARTGRPARWLLTAGLGGMGGAQPLAAAMAGLGSVSIEVDPDRIEKRLATRYVDERIDDLERAVREAIRSAEAGQPRSIAVCGNAAELFPRLVALGLLPDLVTEQTAAHDPLQGYIPSRLDLAAAARLRADDPEEYMRRAREGMAAEVEAMLAMKARGSEAFDYGNNIRQNAVDAGCTRAFEIPGFVPEYIRPQFCEGRGPFRWVALSGDPADIAATDAIVLEHVADPSLRRWIEMAQRRVAFQGLPSRICWLGYGERARVGLAFNEAVRTGRVKAPLVIGRDHLDCGSVASPYRETEAMKDGSDAIADWAILNALVNTAAGASWVSFHHGGGVGIGNSLHAGMVVVADGTEAASRRLERVLTSDPAMGVLRHADAGYDEAIRCAAERHVHVPHRALARRSDAVWTRASSLVPCGLLHAQPRPALLAPRPGGLLAGPSPRARPCPPVAPRRTADRHRPRGPCT
;
A
#
# COMPACT_ATOMS: atom_id res chain seq x y z
N MET A 1 -1.35 -19.30 0.16
CA MET A 1 -1.09 -17.86 0.43
C MET A 1 -1.58 -17.43 1.82
N LEU A 2 -2.81 -17.75 2.25
CA LEU A 2 -3.28 -17.41 3.61
C LEU A 2 -2.33 -17.96 4.70
N CYS A 3 -1.93 -19.25 4.62
CA CYS A 3 -0.96 -19.83 5.55
C CYS A 3 0.43 -19.19 5.44
N ASN A 4 0.89 -18.90 4.21
CA ASN A 4 2.18 -18.22 4.01
C ASN A 4 2.23 -16.83 4.66
N ASN A 5 1.10 -16.12 4.76
CA ASN A 5 1.04 -14.84 5.46
C ASN A 5 1.33 -14.96 6.97
N LEU A 6 1.15 -16.16 7.53
CA LEU A 6 1.39 -16.46 8.95
C LEU A 6 2.65 -17.32 9.18
N ASP A 7 3.43 -17.55 8.12
CA ASP A 7 4.76 -18.14 8.27
C ASP A 7 5.61 -17.26 9.21
N PRO A 8 6.35 -17.84 10.18
CA PRO A 8 7.19 -17.07 11.11
C PRO A 8 8.25 -16.19 10.43
N GLU A 9 8.72 -16.58 9.24
CA GLU A 9 9.65 -15.75 8.46
C GLU A 9 8.95 -14.52 7.86
N VAL A 10 7.64 -14.61 7.61
CA VAL A 10 6.82 -13.58 6.95
C VAL A 10 6.17 -12.66 7.98
N ALA A 11 5.40 -13.21 8.91
CA ALA A 11 4.60 -12.46 9.87
C ALA A 11 5.42 -11.83 11.00
N GLU A 12 4.93 -10.71 11.52
CA GLU A 12 5.50 -10.07 12.71
C GLU A 12 5.09 -10.81 14.00
N ARG A 13 3.81 -11.17 14.13
CA ARG A 13 3.26 -11.92 15.27
C ARG A 13 2.23 -12.95 14.79
N PRO A 14 2.67 -14.10 14.29
CA PRO A 14 1.75 -15.10 13.73
C PRO A 14 0.74 -15.65 14.74
N SER A 15 1.09 -15.78 16.03
CA SER A 15 0.17 -16.20 17.10
C SER A 15 -1.06 -15.28 17.24
N ASP A 16 -0.91 -14.00 16.93
CA ASP A 16 -1.96 -12.98 16.99
C ASP A 16 -2.63 -12.73 15.63
N LEU A 17 -2.29 -13.54 14.62
CA LEU A 17 -2.68 -13.36 13.22
C LEU A 17 -2.18 -12.07 12.59
N VAL A 18 -1.21 -11.39 13.22
CA VAL A 18 -0.65 -10.12 12.76
C VAL A 18 0.47 -10.38 11.78
N VAL A 19 0.28 -9.91 10.57
CA VAL A 19 1.22 -10.09 9.45
C VAL A 19 2.25 -8.98 9.44
N TYR A 20 1.83 -7.71 9.42
CA TYR A 20 2.72 -6.54 9.47
C TYR A 20 1.99 -5.26 9.86
N GLY A 21 2.76 -4.18 10.08
CA GLY A 21 2.22 -2.82 10.26
C GLY A 21 1.47 -2.64 11.58
N GLY A 22 1.99 -3.20 12.65
CA GLY A 22 1.46 -3.07 14.02
C GLY A 22 0.26 -3.96 14.30
N SER A 23 -0.82 -3.87 13.53
CA SER A 23 -2.08 -4.61 13.77
C SER A 23 -2.72 -5.19 12.50
N GLY A 24 -2.04 -5.18 11.36
CA GLY A 24 -2.56 -5.74 10.10
C GLY A 24 -2.69 -7.26 10.13
N LYS A 25 -3.94 -7.78 10.08
CA LYS A 25 -4.26 -9.21 10.27
C LYS A 25 -4.60 -9.93 8.98
N ALA A 26 -4.32 -11.23 8.94
CA ALA A 26 -4.73 -12.16 7.88
C ALA A 26 -6.17 -12.65 8.03
N ALA A 27 -6.65 -12.80 9.27
CA ALA A 27 -8.02 -13.18 9.62
C ALA A 27 -8.44 -12.51 10.93
N ARG A 28 -9.74 -12.44 11.19
CA ARG A 28 -10.31 -11.73 12.36
C ARG A 28 -9.87 -12.34 13.68
N ASN A 29 -9.95 -13.67 13.77
CA ASN A 29 -9.50 -14.51 14.88
C ASN A 29 -9.21 -15.92 14.36
N TRP A 30 -8.71 -16.81 15.19
CA TRP A 30 -8.37 -18.19 14.81
C TRP A 30 -9.56 -19.01 14.35
N GLU A 31 -10.73 -18.85 14.97
CA GLU A 31 -11.96 -19.52 14.53
C GLU A 31 -12.32 -19.11 13.09
N ALA A 32 -12.25 -17.80 12.78
CA ALA A 32 -12.50 -17.30 11.44
C ALA A 32 -11.44 -17.79 10.44
N PHE A 33 -10.19 -17.91 10.85
CA PHE A 33 -9.11 -18.47 10.03
C PHE A 33 -9.39 -19.92 9.65
N ASP A 34 -9.77 -20.77 10.60
CA ASP A 34 -10.10 -22.18 10.38
C ASP A 34 -11.33 -22.34 9.48
N ILE A 35 -12.34 -21.47 9.66
CA ILE A 35 -13.53 -21.46 8.81
C ILE A 35 -13.14 -21.07 7.37
N ILE A 36 -12.33 -20.01 7.18
CA ILE A 36 -11.88 -19.60 5.86
C ILE A 36 -11.14 -20.75 5.16
N GLN A 37 -10.25 -21.45 5.86
CA GLN A 37 -9.54 -22.60 5.28
C GLN A 37 -10.48 -23.70 4.82
N ARG A 38 -11.45 -24.07 5.66
CA ARG A 38 -12.46 -25.11 5.31
C ARG A 38 -13.29 -24.71 4.11
N GLU A 39 -13.75 -23.45 4.07
CA GLU A 39 -14.55 -22.94 2.94
C GLU A 39 -13.75 -22.89 1.65
N LEU A 40 -12.47 -22.49 1.70
CA LEU A 40 -11.58 -22.49 0.52
C LEU A 40 -11.35 -23.90 -0.04
N LEU A 41 -11.24 -24.92 0.82
CA LEU A 41 -11.07 -26.32 0.41
C LEU A 41 -12.36 -26.93 -0.15
N ALA A 42 -13.51 -26.44 0.30
CA ALA A 42 -14.83 -26.91 -0.13
C ALA A 42 -15.40 -26.13 -1.32
N LEU A 43 -14.69 -25.13 -1.83
CA LEU A 43 -15.18 -24.22 -2.88
C LEU A 43 -15.21 -24.93 -4.24
N GLU A 44 -16.39 -24.96 -4.86
CA GLU A 44 -16.57 -25.50 -6.21
C GLU A 44 -16.15 -24.52 -7.30
N GLY A 45 -15.95 -25.04 -8.52
CA GLY A 45 -15.40 -24.27 -9.64
C GLY A 45 -16.24 -23.06 -10.11
N ASP A 46 -17.52 -23.00 -9.77
CA ASP A 46 -18.45 -21.91 -10.10
C ASP A 46 -18.95 -21.13 -8.88
N GLU A 47 -18.26 -21.26 -7.74
CA GLU A 47 -18.62 -20.59 -6.50
C GLU A 47 -17.63 -19.45 -6.13
N THR A 48 -18.15 -18.48 -5.39
CA THR A 48 -17.39 -17.36 -4.84
C THR A 48 -17.58 -17.28 -3.33
N LEU A 49 -16.48 -17.32 -2.59
CA LEU A 49 -16.44 -17.09 -1.14
C LEU A 49 -16.42 -15.58 -0.85
N LEU A 50 -17.29 -15.14 0.05
CA LEU A 50 -17.33 -13.76 0.53
C LEU A 50 -16.66 -13.65 1.89
N VAL A 51 -15.69 -12.73 2.01
CA VAL A 51 -14.93 -12.49 3.24
C VAL A 51 -15.09 -11.02 3.66
N GLN A 52 -15.68 -10.82 4.84
CA GLN A 52 -15.89 -9.50 5.43
C GLN A 52 -14.99 -9.33 6.64
N SER A 53 -14.03 -8.41 6.55
CA SER A 53 -13.09 -8.10 7.63
C SER A 53 -12.54 -9.37 8.31
N GLY A 54 -11.93 -10.25 7.49
CA GLY A 54 -11.27 -11.47 7.94
C GLY A 54 -12.19 -12.58 8.45
N LYS A 55 -13.49 -12.56 8.08
CA LYS A 55 -14.47 -13.61 8.40
C LYS A 55 -15.18 -14.05 7.13
N ALA A 56 -15.22 -15.36 6.84
CA ALA A 56 -16.07 -15.92 5.81
C ALA A 56 -17.53 -15.71 6.19
N VAL A 57 -18.32 -15.06 5.31
CA VAL A 57 -19.72 -14.71 5.60
C VAL A 57 -20.71 -15.38 4.68
N GLY A 58 -20.23 -15.98 3.59
CA GLY A 58 -21.09 -16.72 2.68
C GLY A 58 -20.34 -17.26 1.49
N ARG A 59 -20.92 -18.28 0.86
CA ARG A 59 -20.49 -18.87 -0.40
C ARG A 59 -21.67 -18.83 -1.36
N LEU A 60 -21.47 -18.25 -2.53
CA LEU A 60 -22.52 -18.05 -3.52
C LEU A 60 -22.10 -18.68 -4.85
N ARG A 61 -23.07 -19.32 -5.51
CA ARG A 61 -22.89 -19.76 -6.90
C ARG A 61 -22.83 -18.55 -7.81
N THR A 62 -21.79 -18.48 -8.61
CA THR A 62 -21.54 -17.42 -9.58
C THR A 62 -21.37 -18.03 -10.99
N HIS A 63 -20.15 -18.08 -11.50
CA HIS A 63 -19.82 -18.75 -12.76
C HIS A 63 -18.31 -19.11 -12.81
N PRO A 64 -17.90 -20.02 -13.70
CA PRO A 64 -16.50 -20.50 -13.74
C PRO A 64 -15.43 -19.42 -13.92
N ASP A 65 -15.72 -18.31 -14.59
CA ASP A 65 -14.78 -17.20 -14.78
C ASP A 65 -14.83 -16.14 -13.68
N ALA A 66 -15.76 -16.23 -12.70
CA ALA A 66 -15.81 -15.30 -11.58
C ALA A 66 -14.62 -15.48 -10.62
N PRO A 67 -14.27 -14.44 -9.84
CA PRO A 67 -13.34 -14.59 -8.73
C PRO A 67 -13.78 -15.69 -7.76
N ARG A 68 -12.81 -16.48 -7.30
CA ARG A 68 -13.07 -17.49 -6.25
C ARG A 68 -13.30 -16.86 -4.88
N VAL A 69 -12.73 -15.68 -4.63
CA VAL A 69 -12.87 -14.96 -3.35
C VAL A 69 -13.07 -13.47 -3.60
N LEU A 70 -14.01 -12.88 -2.88
CA LEU A 70 -14.18 -11.43 -2.77
C LEU A 70 -14.01 -11.03 -1.30
N ILE A 71 -13.13 -10.07 -1.05
CA ILE A 71 -12.73 -9.63 0.28
C ILE A 71 -13.02 -8.14 0.43
N ALA A 72 -13.65 -7.74 1.54
CA ALA A 72 -13.78 -6.35 1.95
C ALA A 72 -13.30 -6.20 3.40
N ASN A 73 -12.31 -5.32 3.65
CA ASN A 73 -11.71 -5.14 4.96
C ASN A 73 -11.80 -3.70 5.45
N SER A 74 -12.23 -3.53 6.69
CA SER A 74 -12.17 -2.25 7.44
C SER A 74 -12.96 -1.10 6.82
N ASN A 75 -13.78 -1.32 5.80
CA ASN A 75 -14.51 -0.24 5.12
C ASN A 75 -15.60 0.33 6.01
N LEU A 76 -15.43 1.60 6.39
CA LEU A 76 -16.39 2.38 7.17
C LEU A 76 -17.00 3.49 6.32
N VAL A 77 -18.24 3.85 6.60
CA VAL A 77 -18.91 4.99 5.95
C VAL A 77 -18.24 6.28 6.39
N GLY A 78 -18.01 7.20 5.48
CA GLY A 78 -17.15 8.38 5.60
C GLY A 78 -17.09 9.05 6.97
N ARG A 79 -18.23 9.49 7.55
CA ARG A 79 -18.26 10.15 8.86
C ARG A 79 -17.76 9.26 10.01
N TRP A 80 -17.91 7.95 9.89
CA TRP A 80 -17.48 6.95 10.88
C TRP A 80 -16.08 6.39 10.59
N ALA A 81 -15.44 6.82 9.52
CA ALA A 81 -14.13 6.37 9.12
C ALA A 81 -13.02 7.06 9.94
N ASN A 82 -12.93 6.69 11.22
CA ASN A 82 -11.93 7.17 12.16
C ASN A 82 -11.49 6.05 13.12
N TRP A 83 -10.34 6.23 13.77
CA TRP A 83 -9.77 5.21 14.66
C TRP A 83 -10.64 4.90 15.89
N THR A 84 -11.35 5.88 16.44
CA THR A 84 -12.21 5.70 17.62
C THR A 84 -13.34 4.72 17.30
N GLU A 85 -14.07 4.95 16.21
CA GLU A 85 -15.14 4.06 15.79
C GLU A 85 -14.61 2.71 15.32
N PHE A 86 -13.49 2.70 14.59
CA PHE A 86 -12.87 1.45 14.16
C PHE A 86 -12.54 0.54 15.35
N ARG A 87 -11.87 1.06 16.39
CA ARG A 87 -11.50 0.31 17.58
C ARG A 87 -12.70 -0.17 18.37
N ARG A 88 -13.76 0.64 18.45
CA ARG A 88 -15.03 0.23 19.06
C ARG A 88 -15.62 -0.98 18.35
N LEU A 89 -15.65 -0.97 17.02
CA LEU A 89 -16.17 -2.08 16.21
C LEU A 89 -15.24 -3.30 16.26
N GLU A 90 -13.95 -3.11 16.30
CA GLU A 90 -12.95 -4.17 16.45
C GLU A 90 -13.11 -4.89 17.80
N ALA A 91 -13.28 -4.14 18.89
CA ALA A 91 -13.53 -4.69 20.22
C ALA A 91 -14.84 -5.49 20.30
N LEU A 92 -15.85 -5.14 19.50
CA LEU A 92 -17.09 -5.89 19.34
C LEU A 92 -16.94 -7.13 18.41
N GLY A 93 -15.76 -7.36 17.84
CA GLY A 93 -15.52 -8.46 16.92
C GLY A 93 -16.21 -8.30 15.54
N LEU A 94 -16.58 -7.07 15.15
CA LEU A 94 -17.30 -6.80 13.90
C LEU A 94 -16.39 -6.47 12.73
N THR A 95 -15.17 -6.04 12.99
CA THR A 95 -14.17 -5.71 11.99
C THR A 95 -12.77 -6.17 12.43
N MET A 96 -11.82 -6.07 11.51
CA MET A 96 -10.38 -6.21 11.80
C MET A 96 -9.60 -5.23 10.91
N TYR A 97 -8.40 -4.86 11.32
CA TYR A 97 -7.50 -4.10 10.44
C TYR A 97 -6.84 -5.06 9.43
N GLY A 98 -7.49 -5.23 8.28
CA GLY A 98 -7.03 -6.09 7.21
C GLY A 98 -6.05 -5.37 6.28
N GLN A 99 -5.04 -4.72 6.84
CA GLN A 99 -4.10 -3.86 6.13
C GLN A 99 -3.62 -4.46 4.82
N MET A 100 -4.06 -3.90 3.69
CA MET A 100 -3.60 -4.20 2.33
C MET A 100 -3.32 -5.71 2.07
N THR A 101 -2.08 -6.05 1.75
CA THR A 101 -1.64 -7.40 1.41
C THR A 101 -1.74 -8.41 2.55
N ALA A 102 -1.82 -7.97 3.82
CA ALA A 102 -2.11 -8.84 4.95
C ALA A 102 -3.53 -9.42 4.86
N GLY A 103 -4.52 -8.55 4.75
CA GLY A 103 -5.93 -8.94 4.68
C GLY A 103 -6.37 -9.53 3.35
N SER A 104 -5.58 -9.43 2.29
CA SER A 104 -5.80 -10.05 0.98
C SER A 104 -4.94 -11.27 0.71
N TRP A 105 -4.16 -11.70 1.68
CA TRP A 105 -3.35 -12.93 1.63
C TRP A 105 -2.32 -12.97 0.49
N ILE A 106 -1.72 -11.83 0.16
CA ILE A 106 -0.71 -11.70 -0.89
C ILE A 106 0.59 -11.06 -0.39
N TYR A 107 0.74 -10.87 0.92
CA TYR A 107 2.00 -10.40 1.48
C TYR A 107 3.12 -11.42 1.28
N ILE A 108 4.22 -11.01 0.72
CA ILE A 108 5.38 -11.84 0.39
C ILE A 108 6.63 -11.48 1.21
N GLY A 109 6.42 -10.90 2.39
CA GLY A 109 7.51 -10.44 3.22
C GLY A 109 8.05 -9.06 2.78
N THR A 110 9.12 -8.66 3.41
CA THR A 110 9.79 -7.36 3.21
C THR A 110 10.26 -7.15 1.77
N GLN A 111 10.57 -8.23 1.04
CA GLN A 111 10.96 -8.14 -0.38
C GLN A 111 9.89 -7.52 -1.28
N GLY A 112 8.62 -7.57 -0.87
CA GLY A 112 7.50 -7.07 -1.67
C GLY A 112 7.50 -5.57 -1.91
N ILE A 113 8.24 -4.77 -1.15
CA ILE A 113 8.40 -3.33 -1.33
C ILE A 113 9.81 -2.97 -1.84
N LEU A 114 10.74 -3.92 -1.87
CA LEU A 114 12.17 -3.64 -2.01
C LEU A 114 12.51 -2.90 -3.31
N GLN A 115 11.92 -3.29 -4.45
CA GLN A 115 12.21 -2.60 -5.72
C GLN A 115 11.67 -1.17 -5.73
N GLY A 116 10.43 -0.95 -5.27
CA GLY A 116 9.88 0.42 -5.20
C GLY A 116 10.73 1.33 -4.32
N THR A 117 11.26 0.80 -3.23
CA THR A 117 12.19 1.52 -2.35
C THR A 117 13.53 1.81 -3.05
N TYR A 118 14.08 0.82 -3.75
CA TYR A 118 15.29 0.99 -4.56
C TYR A 118 15.11 2.06 -5.64
N GLU A 119 14.02 2.02 -6.41
CA GLU A 119 13.71 3.01 -7.45
C GLU A 119 13.58 4.43 -6.86
N THR A 120 12.92 4.54 -5.70
CA THR A 120 12.77 5.81 -4.97
C THR A 120 14.14 6.35 -4.54
N PHE A 121 14.97 5.53 -3.90
CA PHE A 121 16.28 5.95 -3.41
C PHE A 121 17.24 6.27 -4.55
N ALA A 122 17.21 5.52 -5.64
CA ALA A 122 17.97 5.81 -6.83
C ALA A 122 17.55 7.13 -7.50
N ALA A 123 16.26 7.44 -7.50
CA ALA A 123 15.76 8.72 -8.02
C ALA A 123 16.13 9.89 -7.09
N ALA A 124 15.91 9.75 -5.78
CA ALA A 124 16.28 10.76 -4.78
C ALA A 124 17.81 11.03 -4.79
N ARG A 125 18.61 9.98 -4.93
CA ARG A 125 20.06 10.11 -5.11
C ARG A 125 20.40 10.97 -6.32
N ARG A 126 19.82 10.68 -7.49
CA ARG A 126 20.04 11.48 -8.71
C ARG A 126 19.59 12.92 -8.53
N ALA A 127 18.44 13.17 -7.88
CA ALA A 127 17.96 14.53 -7.60
C ALA A 127 18.93 15.30 -6.70
N PHE A 128 19.41 14.67 -5.62
CA PHE A 128 20.44 15.24 -4.75
C PHE A 128 21.74 15.56 -5.50
N GLU A 129 22.27 14.62 -6.27
CA GLU A 129 23.51 14.77 -7.05
C GLU A 129 23.40 15.87 -8.10
N ALA A 130 22.25 15.96 -8.79
CA ALA A 130 21.97 17.02 -9.77
C ALA A 130 21.88 18.41 -9.10
N ARG A 131 21.28 18.50 -7.93
CA ARG A 131 21.11 19.76 -7.19
C ARG A 131 22.40 20.23 -6.54
N THR A 132 23.23 19.33 -6.03
CA THR A 132 24.40 19.68 -5.22
C THR A 132 25.74 19.61 -5.96
N GLY A 133 25.81 18.93 -7.11
CA GLY A 133 27.03 18.67 -7.85
C GLY A 133 28.00 17.68 -7.18
N ARG A 134 27.60 17.02 -6.08
CA ARG A 134 28.42 16.05 -5.33
C ARG A 134 27.71 14.71 -5.21
N PRO A 135 28.44 13.58 -5.12
CA PRO A 135 27.85 12.28 -4.94
C PRO A 135 27.16 12.16 -3.55
N ALA A 136 26.00 11.54 -3.53
CA ALA A 136 25.37 11.14 -2.28
C ALA A 136 26.08 9.92 -1.69
N ARG A 137 26.35 9.92 -0.38
CA ARG A 137 27.10 8.89 0.31
C ARG A 137 26.24 8.06 1.26
N TRP A 138 25.34 8.72 2.01
CA TRP A 138 24.57 8.00 3.01
C TRP A 138 23.14 8.51 3.18
N LEU A 139 22.30 7.59 3.60
CA LEU A 139 20.88 7.77 3.88
C LEU A 139 20.59 7.49 5.35
N LEU A 140 19.79 8.35 5.98
CA LEU A 140 19.19 8.16 7.30
C LEU A 140 17.74 7.72 7.15
N THR A 141 17.35 6.70 7.92
CA THR A 141 15.94 6.26 8.01
C THR A 141 15.60 5.73 9.39
N ALA A 142 14.31 5.47 9.64
CA ALA A 142 13.82 4.83 10.85
C ALA A 142 12.75 3.78 10.55
N GLY A 143 12.64 2.79 11.45
CA GLY A 143 11.68 1.70 11.35
C GLY A 143 12.21 0.51 10.54
N LEU A 144 12.31 -0.65 11.21
CA LEU A 144 12.72 -1.93 10.61
C LEU A 144 11.60 -3.00 10.66
N GLY A 145 10.34 -2.55 10.71
CA GLY A 145 9.16 -3.41 10.58
C GLY A 145 9.04 -4.05 9.20
N GLY A 146 7.89 -4.66 8.91
CA GLY A 146 7.64 -5.39 7.65
C GLY A 146 7.95 -4.59 6.39
N MET A 147 7.62 -3.30 6.38
CA MET A 147 7.83 -2.40 5.25
C MET A 147 9.16 -1.63 5.36
N GLY A 148 9.40 -0.93 6.46
CA GLY A 148 10.63 -0.15 6.69
C GLY A 148 11.91 -0.99 6.62
N GLY A 149 11.82 -2.26 6.98
CA GLY A 149 12.94 -3.22 6.88
C GLY A 149 13.51 -3.42 5.47
N ALA A 150 12.83 -2.97 4.41
CA ALA A 150 13.38 -2.99 3.05
C ALA A 150 14.38 -1.85 2.79
N GLN A 151 14.29 -0.76 3.51
CA GLN A 151 15.06 0.45 3.22
C GLN A 151 16.58 0.28 3.34
N PRO A 152 17.12 -0.44 4.34
CA PRO A 152 18.57 -0.64 4.45
C PRO A 152 19.17 -1.32 3.21
N LEU A 153 18.58 -2.44 2.79
CA LEU A 153 19.04 -3.18 1.61
C LEU A 153 18.84 -2.36 0.32
N ALA A 154 17.70 -1.67 0.19
CA ALA A 154 17.45 -0.79 -0.96
C ALA A 154 18.48 0.34 -1.07
N ALA A 155 18.87 0.95 0.04
CA ALA A 155 19.92 1.96 0.09
C ALA A 155 21.27 1.40 -0.40
N ALA A 156 21.67 0.25 0.13
CA ALA A 156 22.91 -0.43 -0.28
C ALA A 156 22.88 -0.80 -1.78
N MET A 157 21.73 -1.28 -2.30
CA MET A 157 21.56 -1.56 -3.73
C MET A 157 21.58 -0.29 -4.58
N ALA A 158 21.14 0.85 -4.05
CA ALA A 158 21.24 2.16 -4.70
C ALA A 158 22.64 2.81 -4.58
N GLY A 159 23.59 2.13 -3.94
CA GLY A 159 24.96 2.63 -3.78
C GLY A 159 25.15 3.61 -2.61
N LEU A 160 24.24 3.60 -1.63
CA LEU A 160 24.28 4.44 -0.43
C LEU A 160 24.60 3.60 0.80
N GLY A 161 25.51 4.05 1.64
CA GLY A 161 25.55 3.58 3.02
C GLY A 161 24.28 4.01 3.74
N SER A 162 23.80 3.26 4.73
CA SER A 162 22.60 3.67 5.46
C SER A 162 22.73 3.48 6.96
N VAL A 163 22.08 4.38 7.71
CA VAL A 163 21.83 4.24 9.14
C VAL A 163 20.32 4.15 9.34
N SER A 164 19.89 3.04 9.91
CA SER A 164 18.47 2.74 10.18
C SER A 164 18.24 2.68 11.67
N ILE A 165 17.40 3.55 12.21
CA ILE A 165 17.08 3.61 13.63
C ILE A 165 15.86 2.74 13.91
N GLU A 166 15.96 1.83 14.87
CA GLU A 166 14.86 0.96 15.30
C GLU A 166 14.85 0.84 16.82
N VAL A 167 13.68 1.04 17.42
CA VAL A 167 13.50 0.99 18.87
C VAL A 167 13.45 -0.45 19.42
N ASP A 168 13.05 -1.39 18.58
CA ASP A 168 12.88 -2.81 18.93
C ASP A 168 14.10 -3.63 18.48
N PRO A 169 14.92 -4.12 19.43
CA PRO A 169 16.09 -4.92 19.09
C PRO A 169 15.76 -6.22 18.36
N ASP A 170 14.60 -6.84 18.62
CA ASP A 170 14.20 -8.09 17.95
C ASP A 170 13.94 -7.86 16.45
N ARG A 171 13.45 -6.70 16.07
CA ARG A 171 13.34 -6.31 14.66
C ARG A 171 14.70 -6.14 14.00
N ILE A 172 15.69 -5.57 14.71
CA ILE A 172 17.06 -5.48 14.20
C ILE A 172 17.62 -6.88 13.95
N GLU A 173 17.51 -7.79 14.92
CA GLU A 173 17.99 -9.17 14.79
C GLU A 173 17.30 -9.90 13.61
N LYS A 174 16.00 -9.73 13.44
CA LYS A 174 15.26 -10.28 12.27
C LYS A 174 15.84 -9.76 10.95
N ARG A 175 16.24 -8.47 10.86
CA ARG A 175 16.82 -7.90 9.62
C ARG A 175 18.25 -8.32 9.38
N LEU A 176 19.04 -8.56 10.41
CA LEU A 176 20.35 -9.18 10.31
C LEU A 176 20.24 -10.63 9.80
N ALA A 177 19.37 -11.43 10.41
CA ALA A 177 19.13 -12.82 10.01
C ALA A 177 18.64 -12.94 8.55
N THR A 178 17.78 -12.04 8.10
CA THR A 178 17.27 -12.00 6.73
C THR A 178 18.15 -11.23 5.74
N ARG A 179 19.29 -10.72 6.17
CA ARG A 179 20.31 -10.01 5.36
C ARG A 179 19.82 -8.71 4.73
N TYR A 180 18.85 -8.03 5.38
CA TYR A 180 18.43 -6.68 5.00
C TYR A 180 19.25 -5.59 5.70
N VAL A 181 19.86 -5.92 6.83
CA VAL A 181 20.85 -5.12 7.54
C VAL A 181 22.15 -5.90 7.59
N ASP A 182 23.28 -5.24 7.33
CA ASP A 182 24.60 -5.87 7.33
C ASP A 182 25.22 -5.92 8.73
N GLU A 183 24.96 -4.90 9.57
CA GLU A 183 25.58 -4.79 10.90
C GLU A 183 24.73 -3.94 11.85
N ARG A 184 24.80 -4.24 13.17
CA ARG A 184 24.29 -3.39 14.24
C ARG A 184 25.46 -2.64 14.89
N ILE A 185 25.36 -1.32 15.00
CA ILE A 185 26.31 -0.44 15.68
C ILE A 185 25.53 0.57 16.51
N ASP A 186 25.46 0.39 17.83
CA ASP A 186 24.66 1.24 18.70
C ASP A 186 25.32 2.61 19.02
N ASP A 187 26.62 2.78 18.73
CA ASP A 187 27.27 4.09 18.72
C ASP A 187 26.89 4.85 17.44
N LEU A 188 26.04 5.88 17.60
CA LEU A 188 25.44 6.64 16.49
C LEU A 188 26.49 7.31 15.60
N GLU A 189 27.54 7.92 16.18
CA GLU A 189 28.59 8.59 15.42
C GLU A 189 29.46 7.59 14.65
N ARG A 190 29.76 6.44 15.28
CA ARG A 190 30.48 5.35 14.62
C ARG A 190 29.65 4.76 13.48
N ALA A 191 28.33 4.57 13.67
CA ALA A 191 27.42 4.08 12.64
C ALA A 191 27.43 5.00 11.42
N VAL A 192 27.32 6.32 11.61
CA VAL A 192 27.40 7.31 10.51
C VAL A 192 28.75 7.28 9.80
N ARG A 193 29.87 7.27 10.55
CA ARG A 193 31.20 7.19 9.95
C ARG A 193 31.40 5.93 9.10
N GLU A 194 30.90 4.78 9.58
CA GLU A 194 31.02 3.52 8.86
C GLU A 194 30.13 3.50 7.60
N ALA A 195 28.90 4.02 7.67
CA ALA A 195 28.01 4.15 6.52
C ALA A 195 28.67 4.99 5.40
N ILE A 196 29.24 6.15 5.75
CA ILE A 196 29.95 7.02 4.80
C ILE A 196 31.17 6.30 4.22
N ARG A 197 32.02 5.74 5.06
CA ARG A 197 33.26 5.07 4.64
C ARG A 197 33.00 3.91 3.69
N SER A 198 31.97 3.11 3.97
CA SER A 198 31.60 1.96 3.16
C SER A 198 31.12 2.37 1.75
N ALA A 199 30.37 3.46 1.66
CA ALA A 199 29.90 4.02 0.39
C ALA A 199 31.07 4.60 -0.43
N GLU A 200 31.98 5.34 0.22
CA GLU A 200 33.18 5.89 -0.43
C GLU A 200 34.14 4.80 -0.94
N ALA A 201 34.16 3.65 -0.24
CA ALA A 201 34.91 2.47 -0.69
C ALA A 201 34.21 1.67 -1.80
N GLY A 202 33.01 2.10 -2.29
CA GLY A 202 32.23 1.39 -3.28
C GLY A 202 31.57 0.09 -2.78
N GLN A 203 31.50 -0.10 -1.48
CA GLN A 203 30.91 -1.24 -0.80
C GLN A 203 29.88 -0.77 0.25
N PRO A 204 28.81 -0.11 -0.16
CA PRO A 204 27.85 0.49 0.75
C PRO A 204 27.25 -0.56 1.69
N ARG A 205 27.26 -0.26 2.99
CA ARG A 205 26.73 -1.10 4.05
C ARG A 205 25.50 -0.49 4.69
N SER A 206 24.61 -1.34 5.11
CA SER A 206 23.41 -0.99 5.87
C SER A 206 23.64 -1.26 7.36
N ILE A 207 23.49 -0.22 8.18
CA ILE A 207 23.79 -0.26 9.61
C ILE A 207 22.51 0.04 10.40
N ALA A 208 22.20 -0.81 11.38
CA ALA A 208 21.12 -0.56 12.33
C ALA A 208 21.67 0.05 13.63
N VAL A 209 20.93 0.99 14.19
CA VAL A 209 21.17 1.59 15.52
C VAL A 209 19.92 1.34 16.36
N CYS A 210 20.10 0.75 17.54
CA CYS A 210 19.01 0.56 18.48
C CYS A 210 18.71 1.88 19.21
N GLY A 211 17.50 2.41 19.04
CA GLY A 211 17.09 3.65 19.68
C GLY A 211 15.80 4.23 19.12
N ASN A 212 15.36 5.34 19.68
CA ASN A 212 14.14 6.03 19.27
C ASN A 212 14.48 7.15 18.27
N ALA A 213 13.83 7.16 17.11
CA ALA A 213 14.07 8.14 16.06
C ALA A 213 13.74 9.58 16.50
N ALA A 214 12.70 9.75 17.34
CA ALA A 214 12.35 11.05 17.93
C ALA A 214 13.46 11.65 18.83
N GLU A 215 14.42 10.83 19.24
CA GLU A 215 15.58 11.27 20.03
C GLU A 215 16.85 11.37 19.19
N LEU A 216 17.08 10.37 18.32
CA LEU A 216 18.33 10.26 17.58
C LEU A 216 18.39 11.17 16.35
N PHE A 217 17.26 11.47 15.68
CA PHE A 217 17.26 12.44 14.57
C PHE A 217 17.61 13.85 15.06
N PRO A 218 16.99 14.40 16.13
CA PRO A 218 17.41 15.70 16.70
C PRO A 218 18.88 15.70 17.17
N ARG A 219 19.36 14.57 17.72
CA ARG A 219 20.76 14.44 18.14
C ARG A 219 21.72 14.54 16.96
N LEU A 220 21.41 13.90 15.82
CA LEU A 220 22.22 14.03 14.59
C LEU A 220 22.28 15.46 14.09
N VAL A 221 21.14 16.20 14.13
CA VAL A 221 21.09 17.62 13.78
C VAL A 221 21.98 18.46 14.70
N ALA A 222 21.94 18.19 16.01
CA ALA A 222 22.74 18.90 17.01
C ALA A 222 24.26 18.62 16.84
N LEU A 223 24.62 17.39 16.47
CA LEU A 223 26.01 17.01 16.20
C LEU A 223 26.53 17.49 14.83
N GLY A 224 25.65 18.03 13.97
CA GLY A 224 26.02 18.41 12.61
C GLY A 224 26.27 17.22 11.67
N LEU A 225 25.85 16.02 12.02
CA LEU A 225 25.96 14.81 11.24
C LEU A 225 24.74 14.69 10.30
N LEU A 226 24.79 15.41 9.18
CA LEU A 226 23.66 15.53 8.26
C LEU A 226 23.73 14.45 7.18
N PRO A 227 22.63 13.70 6.96
CA PRO A 227 22.55 12.76 5.84
C PRO A 227 22.47 13.48 4.50
N ASP A 228 22.90 12.80 3.45
CA ASP A 228 22.65 13.27 2.08
C ASP A 228 21.16 13.06 1.74
N LEU A 229 20.58 11.92 2.12
CA LEU A 229 19.15 11.63 2.01
C LEU A 229 18.55 11.31 3.39
N VAL A 230 17.33 11.77 3.67
CA VAL A 230 16.61 11.43 4.90
C VAL A 230 15.15 11.10 4.60
N THR A 231 14.70 10.00 5.17
CA THR A 231 13.31 9.57 5.19
C THR A 231 13.02 8.78 6.47
N GLU A 232 11.82 8.23 6.63
CA GLU A 232 11.50 7.29 7.70
C GLU A 232 10.33 6.39 7.27
N GLN A 233 10.18 5.24 7.89
CA GLN A 233 9.04 4.35 7.69
C GLN A 233 8.68 3.58 8.96
N THR A 234 8.50 4.32 10.04
CA THR A 234 7.91 3.80 11.28
C THR A 234 6.43 3.46 11.06
N ALA A 235 5.79 2.79 12.00
CA ALA A 235 4.35 2.52 11.91
C ALA A 235 3.51 3.71 12.42
N ALA A 236 3.84 4.93 11.98
CA ALA A 236 3.23 6.19 12.41
C ALA A 236 1.74 6.31 12.05
N HIS A 237 1.22 5.49 11.13
CA HIS A 237 -0.19 5.47 10.75
C HIS A 237 -1.15 5.05 11.88
N ASP A 238 -0.66 4.39 12.90
CA ASP A 238 -1.41 4.07 14.12
C ASP A 238 -0.63 4.57 15.35
N PRO A 239 -0.96 5.76 15.89
CA PRO A 239 -0.28 6.32 17.04
C PRO A 239 -0.37 5.46 18.31
N LEU A 240 -1.37 4.57 18.43
CA LEU A 240 -1.54 3.71 19.59
C LEU A 240 -0.74 2.41 19.49
N GLN A 241 -0.80 1.71 18.35
CA GLN A 241 -0.22 0.37 18.21
C GLN A 241 1.11 0.36 17.43
N GLY A 242 1.42 1.43 16.72
CA GLY A 242 2.52 1.47 15.77
C GLY A 242 3.76 2.23 16.21
N TYR A 243 3.62 3.39 16.81
CA TYR A 243 4.75 4.28 17.16
C TYR A 243 5.05 4.25 18.65
N ILE A 244 6.33 4.17 19.02
CA ILE A 244 6.78 4.16 20.43
C ILE A 244 7.14 5.59 20.85
N PRO A 245 6.49 6.14 21.90
CA PRO A 245 6.82 7.46 22.41
C PRO A 245 8.27 7.59 22.85
N SER A 246 8.87 8.76 22.69
CA SER A 246 10.23 9.04 23.19
C SER A 246 10.35 8.88 24.71
N ARG A 247 11.55 8.58 25.17
CA ARG A 247 11.91 8.41 26.58
C ARG A 247 11.14 7.30 27.31
N LEU A 248 10.71 6.29 26.56
CA LEU A 248 10.12 5.07 27.10
C LEU A 248 10.84 3.86 26.48
N ASP A 249 11.17 2.90 27.32
CA ASP A 249 11.47 1.56 26.84
C ASP A 249 10.19 0.82 26.41
N LEU A 250 10.33 -0.31 25.73
CA LEU A 250 9.18 -1.06 25.21
C LEU A 250 8.22 -1.51 26.33
N ALA A 251 8.73 -1.85 27.51
CA ALA A 251 7.91 -2.30 28.63
C ALA A 251 7.11 -1.13 29.25
N ALA A 252 7.76 0.03 29.43
CA ALA A 252 7.08 1.24 29.89
C ALA A 252 6.05 1.75 28.89
N ALA A 253 6.37 1.68 27.59
CA ALA A 253 5.45 2.01 26.52
C ALA A 253 4.23 1.07 26.53
N ALA A 254 4.43 -0.24 26.72
CA ALA A 254 3.34 -1.19 26.82
C ALA A 254 2.42 -0.93 28.02
N ARG A 255 3.01 -0.61 29.18
CA ARG A 255 2.23 -0.22 30.39
C ARG A 255 1.42 1.05 30.14
N LEU A 256 2.06 2.12 29.67
CA LEU A 256 1.36 3.39 29.40
C LEU A 256 0.21 3.19 28.39
N ARG A 257 0.42 2.37 27.35
CA ARG A 257 -0.61 2.06 26.36
C ARG A 257 -1.84 1.38 26.97
N ALA A 258 -1.63 0.50 27.96
CA ALA A 258 -2.69 -0.21 28.63
C ALA A 258 -3.42 0.68 29.65
N ASP A 259 -2.66 1.49 30.42
CA ASP A 259 -3.16 2.27 31.54
C ASP A 259 -3.79 3.59 31.10
N ASP A 260 -3.18 4.28 30.12
CA ASP A 260 -3.63 5.57 29.58
C ASP A 260 -3.37 5.68 28.08
N PRO A 261 -4.27 5.12 27.23
CA PRO A 261 -4.13 5.17 25.78
C PRO A 261 -4.12 6.57 25.19
N GLU A 262 -4.79 7.55 25.83
CA GLU A 262 -4.87 8.92 25.34
C GLU A 262 -3.53 9.64 25.55
N GLU A 263 -2.95 9.53 26.73
CA GLU A 263 -1.62 10.06 27.03
C GLU A 263 -0.54 9.37 26.16
N TYR A 264 -0.66 8.05 25.94
CA TYR A 264 0.23 7.34 25.02
C TYR A 264 0.19 7.96 23.62
N MET A 265 -1.00 8.12 23.04
CA MET A 265 -1.16 8.70 21.69
C MET A 265 -0.67 10.15 21.61
N ARG A 266 -0.91 10.93 22.65
CA ARG A 266 -0.40 12.32 22.73
C ARG A 266 1.13 12.34 22.66
N ARG A 267 1.80 11.54 23.48
CA ARG A 267 3.27 11.45 23.50
C ARG A 267 3.84 10.82 22.21
N ALA A 268 3.14 9.88 21.60
CA ALA A 268 3.54 9.32 20.31
C ALA A 268 3.54 10.41 19.22
N ARG A 269 2.49 11.23 19.14
CA ARG A 269 2.44 12.35 18.19
C ARG A 269 3.50 13.41 18.44
N GLU A 270 3.79 13.73 19.70
CA GLU A 270 4.91 14.63 20.06
C GLU A 270 6.26 14.08 19.58
N GLY A 271 6.48 12.76 19.70
CA GLY A 271 7.66 12.12 19.16
C GLY A 271 7.74 12.22 17.62
N MET A 272 6.61 11.98 16.95
CA MET A 272 6.52 12.13 15.48
C MET A 272 6.80 13.58 15.04
N ALA A 273 6.30 14.56 15.77
CA ALA A 273 6.60 15.98 15.50
C ALA A 273 8.10 16.29 15.65
N ALA A 274 8.74 15.80 16.71
CA ALA A 274 10.18 16.00 16.92
C ALA A 274 11.03 15.35 15.82
N GLU A 275 10.64 14.18 15.34
CA GLU A 275 11.28 13.50 14.21
C GLU A 275 11.13 14.30 12.91
N VAL A 276 9.92 14.75 12.58
CA VAL A 276 9.63 15.57 11.39
C VAL A 276 10.34 16.92 11.45
N GLU A 277 10.38 17.59 12.60
CA GLU A 277 11.13 18.85 12.79
C GLU A 277 12.64 18.66 12.55
N ALA A 278 13.19 17.53 12.99
CA ALA A 278 14.59 17.21 12.70
C ALA A 278 14.81 16.96 11.19
N MET A 279 13.89 16.27 10.50
CA MET A 279 13.97 16.09 9.05
C MET A 279 13.88 17.44 8.30
N LEU A 280 13.01 18.36 8.74
CA LEU A 280 12.93 19.72 8.22
C LEU A 280 14.23 20.50 8.43
N ALA A 281 14.86 20.37 9.59
CA ALA A 281 16.15 20.99 9.88
C ALA A 281 17.28 20.42 9.02
N MET A 282 17.29 19.11 8.75
CA MET A 282 18.21 18.45 7.82
C MET A 282 17.99 18.94 6.38
N LYS A 283 16.72 19.03 5.94
CA LYS A 283 16.36 19.59 4.61
C LYS A 283 16.84 21.03 4.45
N ALA A 284 16.60 21.89 5.43
CA ALA A 284 17.04 23.29 5.41
C ALA A 284 18.58 23.43 5.33
N ARG A 285 19.32 22.39 5.76
CA ARG A 285 20.78 22.32 5.72
C ARG A 285 21.32 21.53 4.53
N GLY A 286 20.46 21.18 3.56
CA GLY A 286 20.84 20.64 2.27
C GLY A 286 20.61 19.14 2.05
N SER A 287 20.06 18.40 3.00
CA SER A 287 19.65 17.02 2.80
C SER A 287 18.49 16.91 1.80
N GLU A 288 18.41 15.83 1.05
CA GLU A 288 17.22 15.44 0.29
C GLU A 288 16.28 14.73 1.24
N ALA A 289 15.16 15.39 1.61
CA ALA A 289 14.20 14.89 2.58
C ALA A 289 12.86 14.59 1.91
N PHE A 290 12.31 13.40 2.15
CA PHE A 290 11.01 12.99 1.63
C PHE A 290 10.29 12.06 2.61
N ASP A 291 8.95 12.11 2.59
CA ASP A 291 8.07 11.22 3.34
C ASP A 291 7.82 9.93 2.54
N TYR A 292 7.95 8.79 3.21
CA TYR A 292 7.68 7.49 2.58
C TYR A 292 6.21 7.02 2.72
N GLY A 293 5.34 7.90 3.25
CA GLY A 293 3.89 7.72 3.21
C GLY A 293 3.33 6.79 4.28
N ASN A 294 3.66 7.03 5.53
CA ASN A 294 3.09 6.34 6.69
C ASN A 294 2.20 7.23 7.57
N ASN A 295 1.87 8.43 7.10
CA ASN A 295 1.06 9.44 7.79
C ASN A 295 1.77 10.17 8.95
N ILE A 296 3.11 10.10 9.04
CA ILE A 296 3.85 10.81 10.10
C ILE A 296 3.66 12.32 9.99
N ARG A 297 3.62 12.87 8.77
CA ARG A 297 3.44 14.32 8.56
C ARG A 297 2.13 14.83 9.15
N GLN A 298 1.00 14.13 8.93
CA GLN A 298 -0.29 14.55 9.49
C GLN A 298 -0.31 14.44 11.02
N ASN A 299 0.23 13.34 11.57
CA ASN A 299 0.34 13.21 13.02
C ASN A 299 1.25 14.28 13.66
N ALA A 300 2.30 14.70 12.95
CA ALA A 300 3.14 15.81 13.38
C ALA A 300 2.39 17.15 13.34
N VAL A 301 1.56 17.39 12.31
CA VAL A 301 0.66 18.58 12.26
C VAL A 301 -0.31 18.57 13.44
N ASP A 302 -0.91 17.44 13.74
CA ASP A 302 -1.84 17.27 14.88
C ASP A 302 -1.14 17.55 16.24
N ALA A 303 0.19 17.42 16.30
CA ALA A 303 1.01 17.78 17.46
C ALA A 303 1.64 19.18 17.38
N GLY A 304 1.30 19.99 16.37
CA GLY A 304 1.71 21.39 16.25
C GLY A 304 2.85 21.68 15.26
N CYS A 305 3.43 20.69 14.59
CA CYS A 305 4.43 20.89 13.52
C CYS A 305 3.74 21.30 12.21
N THR A 306 3.29 22.55 12.10
CA THR A 306 2.51 23.05 10.95
C THR A 306 3.25 23.02 9.60
N ARG A 307 4.59 22.87 9.62
CA ARG A 307 5.46 22.82 8.45
C ARG A 307 5.72 21.39 7.92
N ALA A 308 5.12 20.36 8.51
CA ALA A 308 5.43 18.97 8.20
C ALA A 308 5.30 18.64 6.69
N PHE A 309 4.31 19.21 6.01
CA PHE A 309 4.10 19.02 4.56
C PHE A 309 5.06 19.81 3.66
N GLU A 310 6.03 20.57 4.20
CA GLU A 310 7.17 21.06 3.42
C GLU A 310 8.15 19.91 3.05
N ILE A 311 8.04 18.75 3.72
CA ILE A 311 8.68 17.52 3.27
C ILE A 311 7.75 16.89 2.23
N PRO A 312 8.18 16.75 0.95
CA PRO A 312 7.33 16.18 -0.09
C PRO A 312 7.13 14.67 0.11
N GLY A 313 6.02 14.14 -0.41
CA GLY A 313 5.82 12.71 -0.52
C GLY A 313 6.67 12.09 -1.64
N PHE A 314 7.13 10.86 -1.46
CA PHE A 314 7.99 10.18 -2.44
C PHE A 314 7.29 9.91 -3.79
N VAL A 315 5.96 9.74 -3.79
CA VAL A 315 5.23 9.43 -5.03
C VAL A 315 5.17 10.62 -5.97
N PRO A 316 4.69 11.82 -5.56
CA PRO A 316 4.71 12.98 -6.45
C PRO A 316 6.12 13.35 -6.90
N GLU A 317 7.13 13.16 -6.05
CA GLU A 317 8.48 13.59 -6.32
C GLU A 317 9.25 12.64 -7.25
N TYR A 318 9.11 11.30 -7.07
CA TYR A 318 9.97 10.34 -7.76
C TYR A 318 9.23 9.27 -8.57
N ILE A 319 7.98 8.96 -8.26
CA ILE A 319 7.30 7.76 -8.77
C ILE A 319 6.19 8.07 -9.76
N ARG A 320 5.57 9.25 -9.68
CA ARG A 320 4.42 9.64 -10.52
C ARG A 320 4.61 9.37 -12.03
N PRO A 321 5.75 9.66 -12.66
CA PRO A 321 5.94 9.39 -14.09
C PRO A 321 5.76 7.90 -14.44
N GLN A 322 6.21 6.98 -13.58
CA GLN A 322 6.04 5.55 -13.80
C GLN A 322 4.57 5.14 -13.69
N PHE A 323 3.83 5.70 -12.73
CA PHE A 323 2.40 5.46 -12.57
C PHE A 323 1.60 5.94 -13.79
N CYS A 324 2.01 7.02 -14.44
CA CYS A 324 1.42 7.50 -15.70
C CYS A 324 1.50 6.47 -16.84
N GLU A 325 2.50 5.60 -16.85
CA GLU A 325 2.70 4.53 -17.82
C GLU A 325 2.10 3.18 -17.40
N GLY A 326 1.32 3.17 -16.32
CA GLY A 326 0.82 1.94 -15.73
C GLY A 326 1.93 1.04 -15.17
N ARG A 327 3.13 1.59 -14.98
CA ARG A 327 4.29 0.89 -14.42
C ARG A 327 4.20 0.88 -12.90
N GLY A 328 4.29 -0.32 -12.32
CA GLY A 328 4.22 -0.50 -10.89
C GLY A 328 4.51 -1.94 -10.47
N PRO A 329 4.35 -2.25 -9.17
CA PRO A 329 4.75 -3.53 -8.59
C PRO A 329 3.96 -4.71 -9.18
N PHE A 330 4.66 -5.63 -9.81
CA PHE A 330 4.19 -6.93 -10.27
C PHE A 330 4.91 -8.00 -9.45
N ARG A 331 4.16 -8.83 -8.73
CA ARG A 331 4.68 -9.80 -7.78
C ARG A 331 4.21 -11.19 -8.13
N TRP A 332 5.08 -12.20 -7.90
CA TRP A 332 4.68 -13.59 -8.03
C TRP A 332 5.30 -14.46 -6.95
N VAL A 333 4.63 -15.56 -6.67
CA VAL A 333 5.00 -16.56 -5.65
C VAL A 333 5.00 -17.93 -6.30
N ALA A 334 6.07 -18.70 -6.09
CA ALA A 334 6.19 -20.08 -6.54
C ALA A 334 5.57 -21.02 -5.49
N LEU A 335 4.40 -21.60 -5.80
CA LEU A 335 3.71 -22.52 -4.87
C LEU A 335 4.42 -23.87 -4.72
N SER A 336 5.43 -24.16 -5.52
CA SER A 336 6.30 -25.32 -5.35
C SER A 336 7.16 -25.27 -4.09
N GLY A 337 7.41 -24.07 -3.57
CA GLY A 337 8.42 -23.86 -2.52
C GLY A 337 9.87 -23.95 -3.01
N ASP A 338 10.08 -24.15 -4.32
CA ASP A 338 11.42 -24.31 -4.90
C ASP A 338 11.96 -22.96 -5.43
N PRO A 339 13.08 -22.43 -4.90
CA PRO A 339 13.73 -21.24 -5.42
C PRO A 339 14.12 -21.31 -6.91
N ALA A 340 14.30 -22.51 -7.47
CA ALA A 340 14.62 -22.70 -8.88
C ALA A 340 13.48 -22.20 -9.80
N ASP A 341 12.22 -22.25 -9.35
CA ASP A 341 11.10 -21.71 -10.10
C ASP A 341 11.14 -20.18 -10.19
N ILE A 342 11.68 -19.50 -9.16
CA ILE A 342 11.91 -18.05 -9.23
C ILE A 342 13.06 -17.73 -10.19
N ALA A 343 14.13 -18.52 -10.21
CA ALA A 343 15.21 -18.34 -11.18
C ALA A 343 14.73 -18.53 -12.63
N ALA A 344 13.86 -19.53 -12.86
CA ALA A 344 13.24 -19.76 -14.16
C ALA A 344 12.32 -18.60 -14.59
N THR A 345 11.52 -18.08 -13.66
CA THR A 345 10.63 -16.94 -13.93
C THR A 345 11.38 -15.62 -14.09
N ASP A 346 12.47 -15.39 -13.36
CA ASP A 346 13.39 -14.26 -13.59
C ASP A 346 13.93 -14.26 -15.03
N ALA A 347 14.36 -15.44 -15.53
CA ALA A 347 14.82 -15.59 -16.92
C ALA A 347 13.71 -15.25 -17.93
N ILE A 348 12.48 -15.74 -17.68
CA ILE A 348 11.32 -15.41 -18.53
C ILE A 348 11.05 -13.91 -18.57
N VAL A 349 11.12 -13.21 -17.44
CA VAL A 349 10.96 -11.75 -17.44
C VAL A 349 12.01 -11.09 -18.34
N LEU A 350 13.28 -11.51 -18.25
CA LEU A 350 14.38 -10.96 -19.06
C LEU A 350 14.28 -11.30 -20.55
N GLU A 351 13.61 -12.40 -20.89
CA GLU A 351 13.29 -12.81 -22.27
C GLU A 351 12.22 -11.88 -22.89
N HIS A 352 11.27 -11.38 -22.08
CA HIS A 352 10.08 -10.68 -22.56
C HIS A 352 10.13 -9.16 -22.37
N VAL A 353 11.03 -8.63 -21.53
CA VAL A 353 11.13 -7.19 -21.22
C VAL A 353 12.55 -6.70 -21.43
N ALA A 354 12.73 -5.88 -22.46
CA ALA A 354 14.03 -5.33 -22.85
C ALA A 354 14.31 -4.00 -22.12
N ASP A 355 14.34 -4.01 -20.79
CA ASP A 355 14.64 -2.85 -19.95
C ASP A 355 15.96 -3.07 -19.21
N PRO A 356 17.02 -2.29 -19.50
CA PRO A 356 18.31 -2.42 -18.80
C PRO A 356 18.22 -2.19 -17.29
N SER A 357 17.28 -1.36 -16.84
CA SER A 357 17.05 -1.09 -15.42
C SER A 357 16.46 -2.31 -14.72
N LEU A 358 15.47 -2.94 -15.36
CA LEU A 358 14.87 -4.18 -14.88
C LEU A 358 15.88 -5.34 -14.86
N ARG A 359 16.73 -5.45 -15.86
CA ARG A 359 17.82 -6.45 -15.87
C ARG A 359 18.74 -6.28 -14.67
N ARG A 360 19.24 -5.07 -14.44
CA ARG A 360 20.08 -4.76 -13.26
C ARG A 360 19.36 -5.12 -11.95
N TRP A 361 18.07 -4.78 -11.87
CA TRP A 361 17.26 -5.13 -10.70
C TRP A 361 17.23 -6.65 -10.46
N ILE A 362 16.88 -7.43 -11.46
CA ILE A 362 16.80 -8.90 -11.34
C ILE A 362 18.14 -9.50 -10.96
N GLU A 363 19.25 -9.08 -11.59
CA GLU A 363 20.60 -9.54 -11.28
C GLU A 363 21.02 -9.20 -9.82
N MET A 364 20.64 -8.04 -9.33
CA MET A 364 20.87 -7.68 -7.93
C MET A 364 19.98 -8.51 -6.99
N ALA A 365 18.70 -8.68 -7.33
CA ALA A 365 17.76 -9.43 -6.52
C ALA A 365 18.16 -10.89 -6.37
N GLN A 366 18.62 -11.54 -7.45
CA GLN A 366 19.12 -12.92 -7.42
C GLN A 366 20.30 -13.10 -6.43
N ARG A 367 21.16 -12.10 -6.31
CA ARG A 367 22.33 -12.15 -5.42
C ARG A 367 22.06 -11.74 -3.98
N ARG A 368 21.14 -10.77 -3.77
CA ARG A 368 21.01 -10.08 -2.49
C ARG A 368 19.74 -10.44 -1.73
N VAL A 369 18.65 -10.78 -2.42
CA VAL A 369 17.34 -10.97 -1.78
C VAL A 369 17.20 -12.40 -1.27
N ALA A 370 17.12 -12.55 0.05
CA ALA A 370 16.72 -13.78 0.69
C ALA A 370 15.19 -13.91 0.70
N PHE A 371 14.68 -15.10 0.37
CA PHE A 371 13.25 -15.37 0.45
C PHE A 371 12.79 -15.44 1.91
N GLN A 372 11.53 -15.07 2.11
CA GLN A 372 10.82 -15.20 3.38
C GLN A 372 9.55 -16.02 3.11
N GLY A 373 9.42 -17.19 3.75
CA GLY A 373 8.37 -18.15 3.44
C GLY A 373 8.49 -18.70 2.00
N LEU A 374 7.39 -18.73 1.26
CA LEU A 374 7.40 -19.20 -0.13
C LEU A 374 8.30 -18.31 -1.02
N PRO A 375 9.12 -18.91 -1.90
CA PRO A 375 9.94 -18.17 -2.85
C PRO A 375 9.08 -17.23 -3.70
N SER A 376 9.51 -15.98 -3.79
CA SER A 376 8.75 -14.93 -4.47
C SER A 376 9.64 -13.84 -5.04
N ARG A 377 9.12 -13.08 -5.99
CA ARG A 377 9.82 -11.97 -6.64
C ARG A 377 8.89 -10.80 -6.88
N ILE A 378 9.47 -9.61 -6.95
CA ILE A 378 8.83 -8.40 -7.43
C ILE A 378 9.60 -7.84 -8.62
N CYS A 379 8.86 -7.37 -9.63
CA CYS A 379 9.37 -6.54 -10.73
C CYS A 379 8.39 -5.40 -11.00
N TRP A 380 8.89 -4.25 -11.36
CA TRP A 380 8.04 -3.16 -11.84
C TRP A 380 7.86 -3.29 -13.34
N LEU A 381 6.62 -3.60 -13.74
CA LEU A 381 6.23 -3.79 -15.13
C LEU A 381 5.13 -2.79 -15.51
N GLY A 382 5.22 -2.27 -16.74
CA GLY A 382 4.28 -1.32 -17.30
C GLY A 382 3.07 -1.96 -17.97
N TYR A 383 2.21 -1.11 -18.52
CA TYR A 383 1.05 -1.54 -19.32
C TYR A 383 1.49 -2.39 -20.52
N GLY A 384 0.85 -3.55 -20.71
CA GLY A 384 1.17 -4.53 -21.74
C GLY A 384 2.31 -5.48 -21.42
N GLU A 385 3.26 -5.10 -20.55
CA GLU A 385 4.34 -5.98 -20.10
C GLU A 385 3.82 -7.05 -19.14
N ARG A 386 2.92 -6.67 -18.20
CA ARG A 386 2.34 -7.58 -17.21
C ARG A 386 1.59 -8.75 -17.86
N ALA A 387 0.76 -8.47 -18.85
CA ALA A 387 0.00 -9.50 -19.56
C ALA A 387 0.94 -10.45 -20.32
N ARG A 388 1.93 -9.91 -21.03
CA ARG A 388 2.92 -10.70 -21.78
C ARG A 388 3.73 -11.63 -20.86
N VAL A 389 4.22 -11.12 -19.74
CA VAL A 389 4.96 -11.91 -18.75
C VAL A 389 4.05 -12.93 -18.06
N GLY A 390 2.82 -12.54 -17.68
CA GLY A 390 1.86 -13.46 -17.05
C GLY A 390 1.46 -14.62 -17.94
N LEU A 391 1.27 -14.39 -19.24
CA LEU A 391 1.03 -15.46 -20.22
C LEU A 391 2.24 -16.39 -20.38
N ALA A 392 3.45 -15.84 -20.42
CA ALA A 392 4.68 -16.62 -20.47
C ALA A 392 4.89 -17.47 -19.19
N PHE A 393 4.51 -16.96 -18.03
CA PHE A 393 4.50 -17.72 -16.79
C PHE A 393 3.50 -18.88 -16.84
N ASN A 394 2.29 -18.66 -17.38
CA ASN A 394 1.29 -19.71 -17.53
C ASN A 394 1.78 -20.82 -18.48
N GLU A 395 2.42 -20.43 -19.57
CA GLU A 395 3.05 -21.37 -20.50
C GLU A 395 4.18 -22.17 -19.85
N ALA A 396 5.00 -21.53 -19.00
CA ALA A 396 6.06 -22.19 -18.26
C ALA A 396 5.53 -23.25 -17.27
N VAL A 397 4.39 -22.97 -16.62
CA VAL A 397 3.70 -23.97 -15.79
C VAL A 397 3.14 -25.10 -16.66
N ARG A 398 2.48 -24.79 -17.77
CA ARG A 398 1.92 -25.78 -18.70
C ARG A 398 2.97 -26.76 -19.26
N THR A 399 4.16 -26.26 -19.56
CA THR A 399 5.27 -27.04 -20.12
C THR A 399 6.15 -27.74 -19.07
N GLY A 400 5.91 -27.49 -17.77
CA GLY A 400 6.73 -28.03 -16.69
C GLY A 400 8.08 -27.32 -16.50
N ARG A 401 8.35 -26.18 -17.17
CA ARG A 401 9.51 -25.33 -16.90
C ARG A 401 9.45 -24.75 -15.49
N VAL A 402 8.24 -24.56 -14.97
CA VAL A 402 7.92 -24.20 -13.58
C VAL A 402 7.08 -25.32 -12.99
N LYS A 403 7.44 -25.81 -11.81
CA LYS A 403 6.96 -27.07 -11.22
C LYS A 403 5.54 -27.05 -10.67
N ALA A 404 5.02 -25.85 -10.32
CA ALA A 404 3.71 -25.67 -9.70
C ALA A 404 3.11 -24.33 -10.13
N PRO A 405 1.80 -24.09 -9.88
CA PRO A 405 1.18 -22.81 -10.17
C PRO A 405 1.90 -21.62 -9.54
N LEU A 406 1.83 -20.49 -10.23
CA LEU A 406 2.33 -19.20 -9.75
C LEU A 406 1.17 -18.32 -9.33
N VAL A 407 1.24 -17.76 -8.13
CA VAL A 407 0.30 -16.73 -7.67
C VAL A 407 0.85 -15.37 -8.06
N ILE A 408 0.13 -14.66 -8.91
CA ILE A 408 0.50 -13.35 -9.42
C ILE A 408 -0.40 -12.30 -8.78
N GLY A 409 0.21 -11.28 -8.19
CA GLY A 409 -0.50 -10.14 -7.61
C GLY A 409 0.28 -8.86 -7.80
N ARG A 410 -0.22 -7.79 -7.19
CA ARG A 410 0.50 -6.53 -7.16
C ARG A 410 0.29 -5.85 -5.81
N ASP A 411 1.04 -4.80 -5.54
CA ASP A 411 0.80 -3.96 -4.38
C ASP A 411 -0.57 -3.29 -4.48
N HIS A 412 -1.26 -3.13 -3.35
CA HIS A 412 -2.50 -2.35 -3.28
C HIS A 412 -2.26 -0.85 -3.53
N LEU A 413 -1.01 -0.42 -3.53
CA LEU A 413 -0.56 0.94 -3.82
C LEU A 413 -0.22 1.15 -5.30
N ASP A 414 -0.65 0.26 -6.18
CA ASP A 414 -0.40 0.34 -7.61
C ASP A 414 -1.13 1.52 -8.25
N CYS A 415 -0.65 1.95 -9.39
CA CYS A 415 -0.97 3.20 -10.07
C CYS A 415 -2.46 3.52 -10.26
N GLY A 416 -3.33 2.51 -10.38
CA GLY A 416 -4.77 2.70 -10.61
C GLY A 416 -5.68 2.19 -9.49
N SER A 417 -5.13 1.73 -8.36
CA SER A 417 -5.88 0.94 -7.38
C SER A 417 -6.13 1.62 -6.04
N VAL A 418 -5.71 2.87 -5.87
CA VAL A 418 -5.68 3.53 -4.57
C VAL A 418 -6.18 4.97 -4.63
N ALA A 419 -6.80 5.44 -3.57
CA ALA A 419 -6.96 6.84 -3.23
C ALA A 419 -6.34 7.07 -1.84
N SER A 420 -5.27 7.85 -1.80
CA SER A 420 -4.48 8.12 -0.59
C SER A 420 -3.84 9.51 -0.72
N PRO A 421 -4.54 10.58 -0.26
CA PRO A 421 -4.10 11.96 -0.43
C PRO A 421 -2.74 12.29 0.19
N TYR A 422 -2.32 11.52 1.17
CA TYR A 422 -1.02 11.71 1.84
C TYR A 422 0.09 10.77 1.31
N ARG A 423 -0.14 10.08 0.19
CA ARG A 423 0.86 9.17 -0.40
C ARG A 423 0.74 9.02 -1.92
N GLU A 424 -0.03 8.01 -2.40
CA GLU A 424 -0.04 7.67 -3.83
C GLU A 424 -0.77 8.69 -4.69
N THR A 425 -1.79 9.32 -4.14
CA THR A 425 -2.57 10.35 -4.86
C THR A 425 -2.33 11.77 -4.35
N GLU A 426 -1.25 11.96 -3.59
CA GLU A 426 -0.80 13.29 -3.16
C GLU A 426 -0.48 14.15 -4.37
N ALA A 427 -0.98 15.39 -4.38
CA ALA A 427 -0.74 16.38 -5.40
C ALA A 427 -1.08 15.90 -6.84
N MET A 428 -2.24 15.30 -7.02
CA MET A 428 -2.75 15.01 -8.37
C MET A 428 -2.92 16.31 -9.16
N LYS A 429 -2.53 16.29 -10.44
CA LYS A 429 -2.50 17.48 -11.30
C LYS A 429 -3.83 18.21 -11.41
N ASP A 430 -4.95 17.50 -11.25
CA ASP A 430 -6.32 18.01 -11.29
C ASP A 430 -6.96 18.24 -9.90
N GLY A 431 -6.23 17.95 -8.81
CA GLY A 431 -6.72 18.04 -7.43
C GLY A 431 -7.61 16.87 -7.00
N SER A 432 -7.63 15.76 -7.74
CA SER A 432 -8.47 14.58 -7.45
C SER A 432 -7.88 13.65 -6.39
N ASP A 433 -7.04 14.13 -5.50
CA ASP A 433 -6.28 13.36 -4.51
C ASP A 433 -7.15 12.42 -3.67
N ALA A 434 -8.33 12.89 -3.25
CA ALA A 434 -9.24 12.16 -2.37
C ALA A 434 -10.38 11.42 -3.10
N ILE A 435 -10.38 11.39 -4.43
CA ILE A 435 -11.43 10.70 -5.21
C ILE A 435 -11.21 9.20 -5.17
N ALA A 436 -12.04 8.49 -4.41
CA ALA A 436 -11.94 7.06 -4.18
C ALA A 436 -12.61 6.21 -5.27
N ASP A 437 -13.39 6.79 -6.17
CA ASP A 437 -14.07 6.08 -7.27
C ASP A 437 -13.09 5.27 -8.11
N TRP A 438 -11.88 5.76 -8.33
CA TRP A 438 -10.83 5.06 -9.06
C TRP A 438 -10.45 3.72 -8.43
N ALA A 439 -10.29 3.68 -7.11
CA ALA A 439 -9.97 2.45 -6.37
C ALA A 439 -11.15 1.46 -6.42
N ILE A 440 -12.38 1.95 -6.31
CA ILE A 440 -13.59 1.13 -6.43
C ILE A 440 -13.72 0.57 -7.85
N LEU A 441 -13.58 1.40 -8.87
CA LEU A 441 -13.61 0.97 -10.28
C LEU A 441 -12.51 -0.06 -10.58
N ASN A 442 -11.33 0.07 -9.96
CA ASN A 442 -10.27 -0.93 -10.08
C ASN A 442 -10.71 -2.29 -9.53
N ALA A 443 -11.33 -2.36 -8.35
CA ALA A 443 -11.86 -3.61 -7.81
C ALA A 443 -12.96 -4.20 -8.70
N LEU A 444 -13.86 -3.36 -9.20
CA LEU A 444 -14.97 -3.78 -10.07
C LEU A 444 -14.46 -4.33 -11.40
N VAL A 445 -13.52 -3.66 -12.06
CA VAL A 445 -12.97 -4.13 -13.34
C VAL A 445 -12.17 -5.41 -13.19
N ASN A 446 -11.41 -5.56 -12.10
CA ASN A 446 -10.69 -6.81 -11.81
C ASN A 446 -11.65 -7.98 -11.54
N THR A 447 -12.79 -7.72 -10.87
CA THR A 447 -13.87 -8.69 -10.70
C THR A 447 -14.46 -9.09 -12.04
N ALA A 448 -14.82 -8.11 -12.88
CA ALA A 448 -15.37 -8.35 -14.22
C ALA A 448 -14.38 -9.07 -15.16
N ALA A 449 -13.08 -8.80 -15.03
CA ALA A 449 -12.02 -9.47 -15.79
C ALA A 449 -11.76 -10.92 -15.33
N GLY A 450 -12.29 -11.33 -14.17
CA GLY A 450 -12.16 -12.69 -13.63
C GLY A 450 -10.86 -12.95 -12.88
N ALA A 451 -10.33 -11.98 -12.13
CA ALA A 451 -9.21 -12.22 -11.22
C ALA A 451 -9.52 -13.38 -10.26
N SER A 452 -8.51 -14.13 -9.83
CA SER A 452 -8.71 -15.29 -8.94
C SER A 452 -9.30 -14.88 -7.60
N TRP A 453 -8.81 -13.76 -7.02
CA TRP A 453 -9.52 -13.05 -5.95
C TRP A 453 -9.26 -11.56 -6.00
N VAL A 454 -10.24 -10.80 -5.51
CA VAL A 454 -10.23 -9.33 -5.46
C VAL A 454 -10.52 -8.90 -4.04
N SER A 455 -9.87 -7.84 -3.61
CA SER A 455 -10.07 -7.28 -2.27
C SER A 455 -10.21 -5.76 -2.32
N PHE A 456 -10.95 -5.21 -1.35
CA PHE A 456 -11.10 -3.78 -1.16
C PHE A 456 -10.90 -3.43 0.32
N HIS A 457 -10.04 -2.46 0.60
CA HIS A 457 -9.59 -2.15 1.94
C HIS A 457 -9.66 -0.66 2.24
N HIS A 458 -9.71 -0.35 3.53
CA HIS A 458 -9.66 1.00 4.06
C HIS A 458 -8.48 1.17 5.02
N GLY A 459 -7.82 2.31 4.95
CA GLY A 459 -6.85 2.77 5.94
C GLY A 459 -5.45 2.19 5.85
N GLY A 460 -5.17 1.31 4.88
CA GLY A 460 -3.87 0.65 4.78
C GLY A 460 -2.70 1.59 4.57
N GLY A 461 -1.68 1.46 5.42
CA GLY A 461 -0.41 2.19 5.33
C GLY A 461 -0.42 3.63 5.82
N VAL A 462 -1.57 4.30 5.82
CA VAL A 462 -1.74 5.70 6.26
C VAL A 462 -2.81 5.88 7.35
N GLY A 463 -3.44 4.78 7.78
CA GLY A 463 -4.43 4.78 8.86
C GLY A 463 -5.88 4.93 8.41
N ILE A 464 -6.79 4.55 9.29
CA ILE A 464 -8.23 4.60 9.07
C ILE A 464 -8.67 6.04 8.77
N GLY A 465 -9.46 6.22 7.72
CA GLY A 465 -9.94 7.52 7.24
C GLY A 465 -9.09 8.14 6.12
N ASN A 466 -7.89 7.63 5.87
CA ASN A 466 -6.90 8.30 5.02
C ASN A 466 -6.63 7.61 3.67
N SER A 467 -7.17 6.41 3.45
CA SER A 467 -7.04 5.74 2.14
C SER A 467 -8.09 4.68 1.89
N LEU A 468 -8.39 4.46 0.60
CA LEU A 468 -9.13 3.33 0.07
C LEU A 468 -8.31 2.69 -1.05
N HIS A 469 -8.25 1.36 -1.09
CA HIS A 469 -7.42 0.67 -2.07
C HIS A 469 -7.92 -0.73 -2.41
N ALA A 470 -7.66 -1.16 -3.64
CA ALA A 470 -8.04 -2.46 -4.18
C ALA A 470 -6.82 -3.39 -4.33
N GLY A 471 -7.02 -4.67 -4.05
CA GLY A 471 -6.09 -5.74 -4.30
C GLY A 471 -6.58 -6.65 -5.43
N MET A 472 -5.65 -7.16 -6.22
CA MET A 472 -5.92 -8.10 -7.30
C MET A 472 -4.90 -9.24 -7.25
N VAL A 473 -5.40 -10.47 -7.43
CA VAL A 473 -4.56 -11.66 -7.58
C VAL A 473 -5.13 -12.54 -8.70
N VAL A 474 -4.24 -13.05 -9.54
CA VAL A 474 -4.56 -14.01 -10.60
C VAL A 474 -3.55 -15.16 -10.59
N VAL A 475 -4.01 -16.39 -10.82
CA VAL A 475 -3.16 -17.58 -10.76
C VAL A 475 -2.82 -18.07 -12.17
N ALA A 476 -1.55 -18.33 -12.41
CA ALA A 476 -1.04 -19.03 -13.58
C ALA A 476 -0.91 -20.51 -13.20
N ASP A 477 -1.83 -21.37 -13.68
CA ASP A 477 -1.91 -22.79 -13.36
C ASP A 477 -1.65 -23.70 -14.58
N GLY A 478 -1.25 -23.12 -15.71
CA GLY A 478 -0.98 -23.81 -16.96
C GLY A 478 -2.20 -24.08 -17.82
N THR A 479 -3.41 -23.75 -17.37
CA THR A 479 -4.65 -23.96 -18.13
C THR A 479 -4.92 -22.85 -19.14
N GLU A 480 -5.72 -23.18 -20.16
CA GLU A 480 -6.21 -22.19 -21.12
C GLU A 480 -7.16 -21.17 -20.47
N ALA A 481 -7.94 -21.61 -19.48
CA ALA A 481 -8.78 -20.71 -18.68
C ALA A 481 -7.96 -19.68 -17.92
N ALA A 482 -6.82 -20.09 -17.34
CA ALA A 482 -5.88 -19.17 -16.71
C ALA A 482 -5.26 -18.19 -17.72
N SER A 483 -4.89 -18.64 -18.93
CA SER A 483 -4.40 -17.74 -19.99
C SER A 483 -5.38 -16.63 -20.29
N ARG A 484 -6.66 -16.94 -20.49
CA ARG A 484 -7.70 -15.92 -20.75
C ARG A 484 -7.88 -14.94 -19.59
N ARG A 485 -7.81 -15.42 -18.34
CA ARG A 485 -7.89 -14.57 -17.14
C ARG A 485 -6.68 -13.66 -17.01
N LEU A 486 -5.48 -14.21 -17.16
CA LEU A 486 -4.22 -13.48 -17.09
C LEU A 486 -4.19 -12.34 -18.11
N GLU A 487 -4.57 -12.62 -19.37
CA GLU A 487 -4.64 -11.61 -20.42
C GLU A 487 -5.58 -10.46 -20.04
N ARG A 488 -6.84 -10.77 -19.65
CA ARG A 488 -7.82 -9.74 -19.28
C ARG A 488 -7.38 -8.93 -18.05
N VAL A 489 -7.05 -9.61 -16.96
CA VAL A 489 -6.74 -8.98 -15.68
C VAL A 489 -5.46 -8.15 -15.76
N LEU A 490 -4.39 -8.73 -16.33
CA LEU A 490 -3.08 -8.06 -16.41
C LEU A 490 -3.01 -6.98 -17.50
N THR A 491 -4.05 -6.86 -18.32
CA THR A 491 -4.28 -5.73 -19.23
C THR A 491 -5.13 -4.65 -18.56
N SER A 492 -6.29 -5.00 -18.00
CA SER A 492 -7.24 -4.02 -17.46
C SER A 492 -6.74 -3.36 -16.17
N ASP A 493 -6.08 -4.09 -15.29
CA ASP A 493 -5.59 -3.56 -14.01
C ASP A 493 -4.57 -2.41 -14.18
N PRO A 494 -3.46 -2.55 -14.91
CA PRO A 494 -2.54 -1.44 -15.15
C PRO A 494 -3.12 -0.34 -16.06
N ALA A 495 -4.10 -0.66 -16.93
CA ALA A 495 -4.80 0.35 -17.71
C ALA A 495 -5.50 1.39 -16.82
N MET A 496 -5.99 1.00 -15.64
CA MET A 496 -6.62 1.93 -14.69
C MET A 496 -5.67 3.03 -14.25
N GLY A 497 -4.37 2.74 -14.11
CA GLY A 497 -3.35 3.74 -13.82
C GLY A 497 -3.16 4.72 -14.97
N VAL A 498 -3.06 4.22 -16.20
CA VAL A 498 -2.95 5.05 -17.40
C VAL A 498 -4.19 5.95 -17.55
N LEU A 499 -5.39 5.37 -17.42
CA LEU A 499 -6.66 6.09 -17.54
C LEU A 499 -6.78 7.21 -16.51
N ARG A 500 -6.53 6.93 -15.24
CA ARG A 500 -6.63 7.90 -14.15
C ARG A 500 -5.69 9.08 -14.36
N HIS A 501 -4.41 8.81 -14.71
CA HIS A 501 -3.43 9.87 -14.90
C HIS A 501 -3.66 10.63 -16.20
N ALA A 502 -4.14 9.97 -17.26
CA ALA A 502 -4.53 10.64 -18.50
C ALA A 502 -5.75 11.56 -18.29
N ASP A 503 -6.74 11.12 -17.50
CA ASP A 503 -7.90 11.93 -17.11
C ASP A 503 -7.46 13.17 -16.32
N ALA A 504 -6.57 13.00 -15.36
CA ALA A 504 -5.98 14.10 -14.58
C ALA A 504 -5.05 15.02 -15.38
N GLY A 505 -4.77 14.70 -16.65
CA GLY A 505 -4.06 15.57 -17.59
C GLY A 505 -2.54 15.43 -17.57
N TYR A 506 -1.99 14.30 -17.11
CA TYR A 506 -0.55 14.02 -17.22
C TYR A 506 -0.16 13.67 -18.67
N ASP A 507 0.80 14.38 -19.22
CA ASP A 507 1.21 14.23 -20.63
C ASP A 507 1.83 12.85 -20.91
N GLU A 508 2.57 12.29 -19.95
CA GLU A 508 3.12 10.94 -20.00
C GLU A 508 2.02 9.89 -20.16
N ALA A 509 0.94 10.00 -19.38
CA ALA A 509 -0.18 9.08 -19.43
C ALA A 509 -0.98 9.23 -20.74
N ILE A 510 -1.14 10.46 -21.22
CA ILE A 510 -1.81 10.75 -22.51
C ILE A 510 -1.01 10.14 -23.67
N ARG A 511 0.35 10.27 -23.66
CA ARG A 511 1.22 9.62 -24.64
C ARG A 511 1.11 8.10 -24.56
N CYS A 512 1.27 7.54 -23.34
CA CYS A 512 1.15 6.10 -23.11
C CYS A 512 -0.20 5.57 -23.62
N ALA A 513 -1.30 6.25 -23.33
CA ALA A 513 -2.63 5.87 -23.80
C ALA A 513 -2.70 5.85 -25.34
N ALA A 514 -2.12 6.85 -26.00
CA ALA A 514 -2.11 6.93 -27.46
C ALA A 514 -1.26 5.82 -28.10
N GLU A 515 -0.05 5.61 -27.58
CA GLU A 515 0.92 4.62 -28.10
C GLU A 515 0.50 3.18 -27.86
N ARG A 516 -0.19 2.93 -26.72
CA ARG A 516 -0.65 1.61 -26.30
C ARG A 516 -2.12 1.34 -26.61
N HIS A 517 -2.78 2.25 -27.34
CA HIS A 517 -4.19 2.14 -27.76
C HIS A 517 -5.17 2.01 -26.58
N VAL A 518 -4.87 2.64 -25.44
CA VAL A 518 -5.82 2.76 -24.32
C VAL A 518 -6.83 3.87 -24.66
N HIS A 519 -8.11 3.52 -24.73
CA HIS A 519 -9.16 4.46 -25.12
C HIS A 519 -9.51 5.41 -23.96
N VAL A 520 -9.27 6.71 -24.15
CA VAL A 520 -9.64 7.79 -23.21
C VAL A 520 -10.71 8.66 -23.86
N PRO A 521 -12.01 8.50 -23.53
CA PRO A 521 -13.12 9.09 -24.29
C PRO A 521 -13.05 10.60 -24.47
N HIS A 522 -12.78 11.36 -23.42
CA HIS A 522 -12.72 12.82 -23.48
C HIS A 522 -11.56 13.35 -24.34
N ARG A 523 -10.44 12.63 -24.40
CA ARG A 523 -9.30 12.98 -25.26
C ARG A 523 -9.54 12.62 -26.73
N ALA A 524 -10.35 11.60 -26.99
CA ALA A 524 -10.77 11.24 -28.35
C ALA A 524 -11.74 12.27 -28.96
N LEU A 525 -12.58 12.89 -28.15
CA LEU A 525 -13.50 13.97 -28.57
C LEU A 525 -12.76 15.24 -28.95
N ALA A 526 -11.70 15.63 -28.23
CA ALA A 526 -10.87 16.78 -28.56
C ALA A 526 -10.25 16.66 -29.97
N ARG A 527 -9.75 15.47 -30.34
CA ARG A 527 -9.23 15.21 -31.70
C ARG A 527 -10.29 15.21 -32.78
N ARG A 528 -11.57 14.88 -32.47
CA ARG A 528 -12.69 14.92 -33.41
C ARG A 528 -13.25 16.33 -33.58
N SER A 529 -13.24 17.17 -32.54
CA SER A 529 -13.70 18.55 -32.66
C SER A 529 -12.80 19.35 -33.60
N ASP A 530 -11.47 19.15 -33.55
CA ASP A 530 -10.54 19.80 -34.49
C ASP A 530 -10.76 19.34 -35.95
N ALA A 531 -11.17 18.08 -36.16
CA ALA A 531 -11.45 17.53 -37.49
C ALA A 531 -12.88 17.87 -38.01
N VAL A 532 -13.83 18.09 -37.12
CA VAL A 532 -15.21 18.41 -37.45
C VAL A 532 -15.39 19.89 -37.76
N TRP A 533 -14.69 20.77 -37.04
CA TRP A 533 -14.74 22.21 -37.32
C TRP A 533 -14.06 22.58 -38.63
N THR A 534 -13.04 21.86 -39.07
CA THR A 534 -12.40 22.03 -40.39
C THR A 534 -13.24 21.50 -41.54
N ARG A 535 -14.26 20.64 -41.32
CA ARG A 535 -15.18 20.16 -42.35
C ARG A 535 -16.52 20.90 -42.37
N ALA A 536 -16.93 21.58 -41.29
CA ALA A 536 -18.19 22.29 -41.21
C ALA A 536 -18.18 23.68 -41.86
N SER A 537 -17.02 24.19 -42.28
CA SER A 537 -16.90 25.46 -42.99
C SER A 537 -17.14 25.38 -44.52
N SER A 538 -17.49 24.21 -45.05
CA SER A 538 -17.63 24.01 -46.48
C SER A 538 -18.97 23.46 -47.00
N LEU A 539 -20.05 23.38 -46.20
CA LEU A 539 -21.36 22.99 -46.75
C LEU A 539 -22.56 23.51 -45.92
N VAL A 540 -23.42 24.22 -46.65
CA VAL A 540 -24.86 24.42 -46.61
C VAL A 540 -25.39 25.79 -46.16
N PRO A 541 -26.16 26.49 -47.00
CA PRO A 541 -26.85 27.72 -46.64
C PRO A 541 -28.13 27.44 -45.85
N CYS A 542 -28.40 28.34 -44.93
CA CYS A 542 -29.50 28.38 -44.01
C CYS A 542 -30.88 28.43 -44.69
N GLY A 543 -31.73 27.45 -44.40
CA GLY A 543 -33.15 27.49 -44.62
C GLY A 543 -33.89 27.71 -43.29
N LEU A 544 -34.70 28.76 -43.25
CA LEU A 544 -35.54 29.20 -42.12
C LEU A 544 -36.37 28.08 -41.50
N LEU A 545 -36.31 27.94 -40.20
CA LEU A 545 -37.37 27.33 -39.39
C LEU A 545 -37.69 28.24 -38.19
N HIS A 546 -38.96 28.68 -38.18
CA HIS A 546 -39.55 29.51 -37.12
C HIS A 546 -39.47 28.87 -35.75
N ALA A 547 -38.86 29.57 -34.82
CA ALA A 547 -38.94 29.26 -33.39
C ALA A 547 -40.17 29.95 -32.77
N GLN A 548 -41.05 29.18 -32.18
CA GLN A 548 -42.11 29.69 -31.31
C GLN A 548 -41.55 29.98 -29.91
N PRO A 549 -42.01 31.05 -29.23
CA PRO A 549 -41.48 31.42 -27.92
C PRO A 549 -42.07 30.53 -26.82
N ARG A 550 -41.22 30.03 -25.95
CA ARG A 550 -41.60 29.38 -24.68
C ARG A 550 -42.02 30.45 -23.66
N PRO A 551 -43.06 30.21 -22.82
CA PRO A 551 -43.47 31.15 -21.79
C PRO A 551 -42.47 31.22 -20.63
N ALA A 552 -42.23 32.43 -20.13
CA ALA A 552 -41.39 32.75 -19.01
C ALA A 552 -41.95 32.17 -17.69
N LEU A 553 -41.13 31.42 -16.97
CA LEU A 553 -41.41 31.04 -15.59
C LEU A 553 -41.04 32.23 -14.67
N LEU A 554 -42.07 32.73 -13.99
CA LEU A 554 -42.00 33.79 -12.99
C LEU A 554 -41.14 33.37 -11.77
N ALA A 555 -40.23 34.24 -11.38
CA ALA A 555 -39.50 34.17 -10.10
C ALA A 555 -40.45 34.41 -8.92
N PRO A 556 -40.29 33.72 -7.79
CA PRO A 556 -41.06 34.04 -6.60
C PRO A 556 -40.43 35.24 -5.83
N ARG A 557 -41.33 36.17 -5.42
CA ARG A 557 -41.02 37.31 -4.54
C ARG A 557 -40.79 36.85 -3.08
N PRO A 558 -40.02 37.59 -2.28
CA PRO A 558 -39.84 37.29 -0.87
C PRO A 558 -40.99 37.84 -0.03
N GLY A 559 -41.50 37.00 0.85
CA GLY A 559 -42.57 37.42 1.75
C GLY A 559 -42.69 36.54 2.99
N GLY A 560 -42.40 37.14 4.16
CA GLY A 560 -43.16 36.93 5.37
C GLY A 560 -42.88 35.72 6.23
N LEU A 561 -42.12 35.95 7.29
CA LEU A 561 -42.08 35.14 8.52
C LEU A 561 -43.48 34.90 9.10
N LEU A 562 -43.83 33.62 9.35
CA LEU A 562 -44.71 33.25 10.47
C LEU A 562 -44.23 31.92 11.06
N ALA A 563 -43.92 31.95 12.32
CA ALA A 563 -43.53 30.86 13.16
C ALA A 563 -44.72 29.94 13.46
N GLY A 564 -44.58 28.64 13.29
CA GLY A 564 -45.51 27.62 13.75
C GLY A 564 -44.75 26.54 14.52
N PRO A 565 -45.33 25.92 15.57
CA PRO A 565 -44.59 25.20 16.59
C PRO A 565 -44.13 23.81 16.18
N SER A 566 -42.94 23.48 16.65
CA SER A 566 -42.30 22.16 16.57
C SER A 566 -43.11 21.06 17.27
N PRO A 567 -43.25 19.86 16.69
CA PRO A 567 -43.82 18.71 17.39
C PRO A 567 -42.79 18.09 18.36
N ARG A 568 -43.19 17.97 19.60
CA ARG A 568 -42.46 17.33 20.70
C ARG A 568 -42.25 15.83 20.40
N ALA A 569 -41.02 15.37 20.54
CA ALA A 569 -40.65 13.96 20.57
C ALA A 569 -41.28 13.27 21.79
N ARG A 570 -41.91 12.13 21.55
CA ARG A 570 -42.38 11.24 22.63
C ARG A 570 -41.22 10.38 23.13
N PRO A 571 -41.09 10.16 24.44
CA PRO A 571 -40.06 9.27 24.99
C PRO A 571 -40.47 7.80 24.81
N CYS A 572 -39.49 6.96 24.44
CA CYS A 572 -39.62 5.50 24.49
C CYS A 572 -39.74 4.99 25.92
N PRO A 573 -40.53 3.93 26.16
CA PRO A 573 -40.65 3.33 27.48
C PRO A 573 -39.41 2.48 27.85
N PRO A 574 -39.10 2.31 29.15
CA PRO A 574 -37.93 1.56 29.62
C PRO A 574 -38.12 0.05 29.45
N VAL A 575 -37.08 -0.63 29.03
CA VAL A 575 -36.98 -2.08 28.94
C VAL A 575 -36.76 -2.64 30.35
N ALA A 576 -37.62 -3.54 30.78
CA ALA A 576 -37.54 -4.24 32.07
C ALA A 576 -36.41 -5.28 32.09
N PRO A 577 -35.71 -5.51 33.22
CA PRO A 577 -34.63 -6.49 33.32
C PRO A 577 -35.16 -7.90 33.33
N ARG A 578 -34.59 -8.77 32.51
CA ARG A 578 -34.83 -10.22 32.53
C ARG A 578 -34.19 -10.84 33.77
N ARG A 579 -34.98 -11.56 34.53
CA ARG A 579 -34.57 -12.36 35.68
C ARG A 579 -33.66 -13.51 35.25
N THR A 580 -32.50 -13.62 35.88
CA THR A 580 -31.62 -14.79 35.87
C THR A 580 -32.29 -15.94 36.61
N ALA A 581 -32.44 -17.09 35.96
CA ALA A 581 -32.84 -18.34 36.59
C ALA A 581 -31.59 -19.16 36.91
N ASP A 582 -31.28 -19.27 38.18
CA ASP A 582 -30.36 -20.23 38.76
C ASP A 582 -30.80 -21.67 38.43
N ARG A 583 -29.90 -22.50 37.93
CA ARG A 583 -29.93 -23.95 38.09
C ARG A 583 -28.51 -24.49 38.26
N HIS A 584 -28.10 -24.58 39.53
CA HIS A 584 -27.09 -25.54 39.99
C HIS A 584 -27.61 -26.97 39.85
N ARG A 585 -26.85 -27.85 39.25
CA ARG A 585 -26.66 -29.25 39.68
C ARG A 585 -25.34 -29.80 39.14
N PRO A 586 -24.53 -30.44 40.01
CA PRO A 586 -23.25 -31.03 39.63
C PRO A 586 -23.43 -32.47 39.11
N ARG A 587 -22.60 -32.91 38.16
CA ARG A 587 -22.34 -34.34 37.92
C ARG A 587 -20.82 -34.56 37.90
N GLY A 588 -20.42 -35.50 38.72
CA GLY A 588 -19.05 -35.97 38.91
C GLY A 588 -18.55 -36.87 37.77
N PRO A 589 -17.34 -37.38 37.87
CA PRO A 589 -16.50 -37.84 36.77
C PRO A 589 -16.75 -39.31 36.41
N CYS A 590 -16.54 -39.67 35.14
CA CYS A 590 -16.26 -41.05 34.73
C CYS A 590 -15.17 -41.04 33.64
N THR A 591 -14.11 -41.68 34.01
CA THR A 591 -13.05 -42.41 33.29
C THR A 591 -12.73 -42.01 31.86
#